data_a410497add3c478f3c661c8ce1d27d15
#
_entry.id   a410497add3c478f3c661c8ce1d27d15
#
_cell.length_a   1.000
_cell.length_b   1.000
_cell.length_c   1.000
_cell.angle_alpha   90.00
_cell.angle_beta   90.00
_cell.angle_gamma   90.00
#
_symmetry.space_group_name_H-M   'P 1'
#
loop_
_entity.id
_entity.type
_entity.pdbx_description
1 polymer ?
#
loop_
_entity_poly.entity_id
_entity_poly.type
_entity_poly.pdbx_seq_one_letter_code
_entity_poly.pdbx_strand_id
1 'polypeptide(L)'
;MAEWIEDLEQALKRCYDSEPENEIDALRMLRNVLQNSPRQVTRHIGRPLDQNRFEKLAALSATETIAREMAQPGLVGFMVSGSPNGRYIATVLTGHSGEEFMGDGPTEPLAFAVALARAVHKIAAKGRGSRLKSVSS
;
A
#
# COMPACT_ATOMS: atom_id res chain seq x y z
N MET A 1 2.80 8.08 -15.83
CA MET A 1 2.09 6.92 -15.24
C MET A 1 3.00 5.70 -15.08
N ALA A 2 3.72 5.31 -16.14
CA ALA A 2 4.63 4.16 -16.08
C ALA A 2 5.73 4.32 -15.02
N GLU A 3 6.35 5.50 -14.95
CA GLU A 3 7.38 5.77 -13.95
C GLU A 3 6.84 5.68 -12.53
N TRP A 4 5.61 6.15 -12.33
CA TRP A 4 4.98 6.09 -11.02
C TRP A 4 4.70 4.63 -10.62
N ILE A 5 4.26 3.80 -11.58
CA ILE A 5 4.02 2.38 -11.32
C ILE A 5 5.33 1.67 -10.94
N GLU A 6 6.43 2.01 -11.59
CA GLU A 6 7.75 1.48 -11.23
C GLU A 6 8.13 1.88 -9.81
N ASP A 7 7.90 3.14 -9.45
CA ASP A 7 8.16 3.61 -8.08
C ASP A 7 7.32 2.85 -7.07
N LEU A 8 6.06 2.59 -7.41
CA LEU A 8 5.17 1.81 -6.54
C LEU A 8 5.67 0.37 -6.38
N GLU A 9 6.13 -0.25 -7.46
CA GLU A 9 6.68 -1.59 -7.39
C GLU A 9 7.93 -1.65 -6.52
N GLN A 10 8.79 -0.64 -6.60
CA GLN A 10 9.97 -0.55 -5.75
C GLN A 10 9.60 -0.37 -4.28
N ALA A 11 8.60 0.45 -4.00
CA ALA A 11 8.12 0.64 -2.62
C ALA A 11 7.53 -0.66 -2.07
N LEU A 12 6.78 -1.39 -2.88
CA LEU A 12 6.23 -2.68 -2.51
C LEU A 12 7.35 -3.65 -2.16
N LYS A 13 8.34 -3.74 -3.03
CA LYS A 13 9.48 -4.63 -2.81
C LYS A 13 10.24 -4.25 -1.54
N ARG A 14 10.41 -2.94 -1.29
CA ARG A 14 11.06 -2.46 -0.08
C ARG A 14 10.31 -2.91 1.17
N CYS A 15 8.99 -2.79 1.17
CA CYS A 15 8.18 -3.23 2.31
C CYS A 15 8.26 -4.75 2.50
N TYR A 16 8.30 -5.50 1.40
CA TYR A 16 8.38 -6.95 1.45
C TYR A 16 9.74 -7.44 1.97
N ASP A 17 10.83 -6.80 1.53
CA ASP A 17 12.20 -7.23 1.83
C ASP A 17 12.82 -6.54 3.04
N SER A 18 12.14 -5.58 3.66
CA SER A 18 12.72 -4.78 4.74
C SER A 18 13.05 -5.62 5.96
N GLU A 19 14.10 -5.21 6.67
CA GLU A 19 14.34 -5.67 8.03
C GLU A 19 13.34 -4.97 8.96
N PRO A 20 12.92 -5.61 10.07
CA PRO A 20 11.97 -4.96 11.00
C PRO A 20 12.43 -3.60 11.51
N GLU A 21 13.71 -3.42 11.76
CA GLU A 21 14.26 -2.15 12.25
C GLU A 21 14.21 -1.03 11.20
N ASN A 22 13.98 -1.37 9.93
CA ASN A 22 13.86 -0.40 8.85
C ASN A 22 12.41 -0.16 8.42
N GLU A 23 11.46 -0.61 9.25
CA GLU A 23 10.03 -0.53 8.97
C GLU A 23 9.56 0.89 8.62
N ILE A 24 9.99 1.87 9.41
CA ILE A 24 9.57 3.26 9.20
C ILE A 24 10.08 3.79 7.85
N ASP A 25 11.32 3.45 7.48
CA ASP A 25 11.87 3.88 6.20
C ASP A 25 11.10 3.28 5.03
N ALA A 26 10.71 2.01 5.13
CA ALA A 26 9.93 1.35 4.10
C ALA A 26 8.54 1.99 3.97
N LEU A 27 7.88 2.29 5.08
CA LEU A 27 6.58 2.96 5.08
C LEU A 27 6.69 4.38 4.54
N ARG A 28 7.79 5.08 4.84
CA ARG A 28 8.03 6.41 4.30
C ARG A 28 8.17 6.39 2.79
N MET A 29 8.85 5.39 2.26
CA MET A 29 8.99 5.22 0.82
C MET A 29 7.62 5.04 0.16
N LEU A 30 6.77 4.20 0.73
CA LEU A 30 5.42 4.01 0.21
C LEU A 30 4.60 5.30 0.29
N ARG A 31 4.66 6.01 1.43
CA ARG A 31 3.99 7.29 1.58
C ARG A 31 4.39 8.27 0.47
N ASN A 32 5.69 8.35 0.19
CA ASN A 32 6.20 9.28 -0.83
C ASN A 32 5.71 8.92 -2.22
N VAL A 33 5.60 7.63 -2.52
CA VAL A 33 5.05 7.18 -3.80
C VAL A 33 3.57 7.54 -3.89
N LEU A 34 2.80 7.30 -2.83
CA LEU A 34 1.37 7.61 -2.80
C LEU A 34 1.11 9.11 -2.96
N GLN A 35 2.03 9.95 -2.50
CA GLN A 35 1.92 11.39 -2.65
C GLN A 35 1.80 11.80 -4.12
N ASN A 36 2.43 11.07 -5.01
CA ASN A 36 2.46 11.36 -6.44
C ASN A 36 1.51 10.49 -7.26
N SER A 37 0.62 9.76 -6.59
CA SER A 37 -0.26 8.84 -7.29
C SER A 37 -1.34 9.58 -8.09
N PRO A 38 -1.80 8.98 -9.21
CA PRO A 38 -2.87 9.57 -9.99
C PRO A 38 -4.15 9.69 -9.19
N ARG A 39 -4.92 10.74 -9.47
CA ARG A 39 -6.15 11.04 -8.75
C ARG A 39 -7.17 9.90 -8.85
N GLN A 40 -7.21 9.24 -9.99
CA GLN A 40 -8.11 8.11 -10.21
C GLN A 40 -7.82 6.92 -9.29
N VAL A 41 -6.61 6.86 -8.74
CA VAL A 41 -6.24 5.83 -7.78
C VAL A 41 -6.57 6.28 -6.35
N THR A 42 -6.12 7.48 -5.97
CA THR A 42 -6.23 7.97 -4.59
C THR A 42 -7.66 8.17 -4.13
N ARG A 43 -8.59 8.41 -5.04
CA ARG A 43 -10.01 8.53 -4.66
C ARG A 43 -10.60 7.20 -4.22
N HIS A 44 -9.95 6.08 -4.56
CA HIS A 44 -10.42 4.75 -4.17
C HIS A 44 -9.66 4.18 -2.99
N ILE A 45 -8.34 4.33 -2.96
CA ILE A 45 -7.49 3.76 -1.91
C ILE A 45 -6.09 4.37 -2.02
N GLY A 46 -5.33 4.31 -0.92
CA GLY A 46 -3.92 4.70 -0.96
C GLY A 46 -3.70 6.20 -0.88
N ARG A 47 -4.39 6.87 0.02
CA ARG A 47 -4.20 8.29 0.27
C ARG A 47 -2.86 8.50 0.96
N PRO A 48 -2.03 9.45 0.50
CA PRO A 48 -0.81 9.78 1.22
C PRO A 48 -1.14 10.44 2.56
N LEU A 49 -0.43 10.02 3.59
CA LEU A 49 -0.50 10.65 4.88
C LEU A 49 0.22 11.99 4.82
N ASP A 50 -0.31 13.02 5.47
CA ASP A 50 0.39 14.27 5.62
C ASP A 50 1.78 14.04 6.24
N GLN A 51 2.81 14.72 5.73
CA GLN A 51 4.18 14.50 6.18
C GLN A 51 4.35 14.76 7.68
N ASN A 52 3.75 15.82 8.19
CA ASN A 52 3.84 16.12 9.63
C ASN A 52 3.16 15.03 10.46
N ARG A 53 2.01 14.56 10.01
CA ARG A 53 1.30 13.47 10.66
C ARG A 53 2.14 12.18 10.64
N PHE A 54 2.73 11.87 9.49
CA PHE A 54 3.59 10.70 9.36
C PHE A 54 4.75 10.75 10.36
N GLU A 55 5.45 11.88 10.41
CA GLU A 55 6.62 12.00 11.28
C GLU A 55 6.25 11.94 12.76
N LYS A 56 5.11 12.49 13.14
CA LYS A 56 4.63 12.38 14.52
C LYS A 56 4.34 10.92 14.89
N LEU A 57 3.65 10.21 14.03
CA LEU A 57 3.34 8.80 14.27
C LEU A 57 4.59 7.94 14.26
N ALA A 58 5.55 8.24 13.38
CA ALA A 58 6.82 7.53 13.32
C ALA A 58 7.62 7.71 14.62
N ALA A 59 7.63 8.94 15.15
CA ALA A 59 8.32 9.22 16.40
C ALA A 59 7.71 8.46 17.59
N LEU A 60 6.44 8.11 17.50
CA LEU A 60 5.73 7.32 18.51
C LEU A 60 5.78 5.82 18.22
N SER A 61 6.45 5.43 17.14
CA SER A 61 6.49 4.05 16.63
C SER A 61 5.08 3.49 16.36
N ALA A 62 4.15 4.38 15.98
CA ALA A 62 2.75 4.01 15.70
C ALA A 62 2.60 3.54 14.25
N THR A 63 3.36 2.52 13.87
CA THR A 63 3.46 2.06 12.49
C THR A 63 2.17 1.41 11.98
N GLU A 64 1.39 0.76 12.84
CA GLU A 64 0.08 0.23 12.46
C GLU A 64 -0.87 1.35 12.06
N THR A 65 -0.87 2.44 12.81
CA THR A 65 -1.71 3.59 12.51
C THR A 65 -1.32 4.20 11.18
N ILE A 66 -0.01 4.34 10.93
CA ILE A 66 0.50 4.85 9.65
C ILE A 66 -0.05 4.00 8.50
N ALA A 67 0.11 2.69 8.59
CA ALA A 67 -0.31 1.78 7.52
C ALA A 67 -1.82 1.88 7.25
N ARG A 68 -2.62 1.88 8.31
CA ARG A 68 -4.08 1.94 8.18
C ARG A 68 -4.56 3.27 7.61
N GLU A 69 -3.96 4.38 8.03
CA GLU A 69 -4.37 5.68 7.49
C GLU A 69 -4.03 5.82 6.01
N MET A 70 -2.92 5.22 5.57
CA MET A 70 -2.56 5.23 4.15
C MET A 70 -3.54 4.42 3.29
N ALA A 71 -4.26 3.46 3.88
CA ALA A 71 -5.20 2.63 3.13
C ALA A 71 -6.54 3.31 2.88
N GLN A 72 -6.82 4.42 3.56
CA GLN A 72 -8.07 5.14 3.35
C GLN A 72 -8.08 5.90 2.01
N PRO A 73 -9.26 6.19 1.45
CA PRO A 73 -10.59 5.92 1.99
C PRO A 73 -11.16 4.54 1.67
N GLY A 74 -10.50 3.75 0.88
CA GLY A 74 -11.10 2.54 0.27
C GLY A 74 -11.02 1.26 1.10
N LEU A 75 -10.42 1.30 2.28
CA LEU A 75 -10.31 0.11 3.11
C LEU A 75 -11.65 -0.21 3.78
N VAL A 76 -12.20 -1.39 3.52
CA VAL A 76 -13.45 -1.85 4.12
C VAL A 76 -13.18 -2.82 5.26
N GLY A 77 -12.12 -3.60 5.15
CA GLY A 77 -11.75 -4.54 6.20
C GLY A 77 -10.33 -5.06 5.98
N PHE A 78 -9.75 -5.62 7.01
CA PHE A 78 -8.43 -6.22 6.91
C PHE A 78 -8.24 -7.28 7.99
N MET A 79 -7.29 -8.17 7.74
CA MET A 79 -6.89 -9.19 8.72
C MET A 79 -5.39 -9.36 8.62
N VAL A 80 -4.72 -9.51 9.76
CA VAL A 80 -3.28 -9.77 9.79
C VAL A 80 -3.04 -10.96 10.70
N SER A 81 -2.22 -11.89 10.26
CA SER A 81 -1.89 -13.07 11.05
C SER A 81 -0.41 -13.43 10.89
N GLY A 82 0.14 -14.06 11.94
CA GLY A 82 1.50 -14.57 11.90
C GLY A 82 1.60 -15.85 11.09
N SER A 83 2.75 -16.03 10.45
CA SER A 83 3.07 -17.22 9.67
C SER A 83 4.10 -18.06 10.44
N PRO A 84 4.14 -19.38 10.22
CA PRO A 84 5.12 -20.24 10.89
C PRO A 84 6.58 -19.88 10.63
N ASN A 85 6.87 -19.18 9.54
CA ASN A 85 8.23 -18.76 9.21
C ASN A 85 8.65 -17.44 9.88
N GLY A 86 7.85 -16.93 10.81
CA GLY A 86 8.17 -15.68 11.51
C GLY A 86 7.79 -14.42 10.76
N ARG A 87 7.18 -14.55 9.60
CA ARG A 87 6.66 -13.41 8.85
C ARG A 87 5.16 -13.25 9.11
N TYR A 88 4.58 -12.21 8.57
CA TYR A 88 3.15 -11.92 8.75
C TYR A 88 2.46 -11.89 7.39
N ILE A 89 1.19 -12.26 7.37
CA ILE A 89 0.36 -12.22 6.18
C ILE A 89 -0.79 -11.27 6.47
N ALA A 90 -1.01 -10.31 5.59
CA ALA A 90 -2.13 -9.38 5.68
C ALA A 90 -3.07 -9.59 4.51
N THR A 91 -4.37 -9.43 4.76
CA THR A 91 -5.39 -9.42 3.73
C THR A 91 -6.14 -8.12 3.88
N VAL A 92 -6.26 -7.34 2.80
CA VAL A 92 -7.06 -6.12 2.80
C VAL A 92 -8.22 -6.28 1.84
N LEU A 93 -9.39 -5.82 2.27
CA LEU A 93 -10.60 -5.83 1.47
C LEU A 93 -10.90 -4.42 1.02
N THR A 94 -11.02 -4.20 -0.28
CA THR A 94 -11.26 -2.88 -0.85
C THR A 94 -12.75 -2.71 -1.19
N GLY A 95 -13.27 -1.51 -0.90
CA GLY A 95 -14.66 -1.19 -1.23
C GLY A 95 -14.88 -0.92 -2.72
N HIS A 96 -13.79 -0.60 -3.44
CA HIS A 96 -13.88 -0.25 -4.86
C HIS A 96 -14.40 -1.41 -5.72
N SER A 97 -13.90 -2.61 -5.48
CA SER A 97 -14.26 -3.78 -6.30
C SER A 97 -14.70 -4.97 -5.46
N GLY A 98 -14.65 -4.87 -4.15
CA GLY A 98 -14.90 -6.00 -3.26
C GLY A 98 -13.80 -7.05 -3.30
N GLU A 99 -12.67 -6.73 -3.92
CA GLU A 99 -11.55 -7.66 -4.02
C GLU A 99 -10.71 -7.68 -2.75
N GLU A 100 -10.12 -8.83 -2.51
CA GLU A 100 -9.14 -9.02 -1.44
C GLU A 100 -7.74 -9.00 -2.02
N PHE A 101 -6.81 -8.37 -1.30
CA PHE A 101 -5.40 -8.34 -1.68
C PHE A 101 -4.58 -8.84 -0.51
N MET A 102 -3.64 -9.73 -0.79
CA MET A 102 -2.78 -10.29 0.23
C MET A 102 -1.38 -9.71 0.14
N GLY A 103 -0.75 -9.57 1.29
CA GLY A 103 0.62 -9.13 1.39
C GLY A 103 1.34 -9.89 2.49
N ASP A 104 2.64 -9.98 2.37
CA ASP A 104 3.51 -10.71 3.28
C ASP A 104 4.65 -9.77 3.66
N GLY A 105 5.06 -9.78 4.90
CA GLY A 105 6.13 -8.91 5.35
C GLY A 105 6.71 -9.31 6.70
N PRO A 106 7.86 -8.71 7.06
CA PRO A 106 8.55 -9.07 8.31
C PRO A 106 7.88 -8.52 9.56
N THR A 107 6.93 -7.58 9.42
CA THR A 107 6.13 -7.07 10.53
C THR A 107 4.69 -6.95 10.07
N GLU A 108 3.76 -6.81 11.02
CA GLU A 108 2.35 -6.64 10.68
C GLU A 108 2.09 -5.40 9.82
N PRO A 109 2.62 -4.21 10.18
CA PRO A 109 2.42 -3.02 9.32
C PRO A 109 3.02 -3.17 7.93
N LEU A 110 4.16 -3.85 7.79
CA LEU A 110 4.78 -4.06 6.49
C LEU A 110 3.99 -5.04 5.63
N ALA A 111 3.47 -6.12 6.22
CA ALA A 111 2.60 -7.05 5.51
C ALA A 111 1.36 -6.32 4.99
N PHE A 112 0.76 -5.49 5.83
CA PHE A 112 -0.39 -4.66 5.46
C PHE A 112 -0.02 -3.70 4.32
N ALA A 113 1.14 -3.05 4.42
CA ALA A 113 1.62 -2.12 3.39
C ALA A 113 1.83 -2.81 2.04
N VAL A 114 2.34 -4.05 2.03
CA VAL A 114 2.48 -4.82 0.81
C VAL A 114 1.12 -5.11 0.18
N ALA A 115 0.14 -5.52 0.99
CA ALA A 115 -1.22 -5.77 0.52
C ALA A 115 -1.84 -4.49 -0.06
N LEU A 116 -1.66 -3.36 0.63
CA LEU A 116 -2.12 -2.05 0.16
C LEU A 116 -1.48 -1.68 -1.18
N ALA A 117 -0.16 -1.83 -1.29
CA ALA A 117 0.55 -1.50 -2.53
C ALA A 117 0.07 -2.35 -3.69
N ARG A 118 -0.25 -3.63 -3.46
CA ARG A 118 -0.82 -4.50 -4.48
C ARG A 118 -2.20 -4.03 -4.93
N ALA A 119 -3.03 -3.60 -3.99
CA ALA A 119 -4.35 -3.06 -4.31
C ALA A 119 -4.23 -1.80 -5.18
N VAL A 120 -3.35 -0.89 -4.77
CA VAL A 120 -3.09 0.36 -5.51
C VAL A 120 -2.57 0.04 -6.91
N HIS A 121 -1.64 -0.90 -7.01
CA HIS A 121 -1.06 -1.32 -8.28
C HIS A 121 -2.13 -1.86 -9.23
N LYS A 122 -3.02 -2.70 -8.72
CA LYS A 122 -4.07 -3.29 -9.55
C LYS A 122 -5.06 -2.23 -10.05
N ILE A 123 -5.44 -1.28 -9.21
CA ILE A 123 -6.34 -0.21 -9.61
C ILE A 123 -5.68 0.63 -10.71
N ALA A 124 -4.41 0.97 -10.56
CA ALA A 124 -3.67 1.74 -11.57
C ALA A 124 -3.54 0.97 -12.88
N ALA A 125 -3.18 -0.31 -12.81
CA ALA A 125 -3.02 -1.15 -13.99
C ALA A 125 -4.34 -1.39 -14.71
N LYS A 126 -5.43 -1.58 -13.95
CA LYS A 126 -6.76 -1.79 -14.50
C LYS A 126 -7.23 -0.56 -15.28
N GLY A 127 -6.96 0.64 -14.75
CA GLY A 127 -7.28 1.89 -15.46
C GLY A 127 -6.57 1.97 -16.80
N ARG A 128 -5.28 1.59 -16.84
CA ARG A 128 -4.51 1.53 -18.09
C ARG A 128 -5.08 0.50 -19.06
N GLY A 129 -5.40 -0.70 -18.54
CA GLY A 129 -5.98 -1.77 -19.35
C GLY A 129 -7.32 -1.40 -19.95
N SER A 130 -8.19 -0.77 -19.17
CA SER A 130 -9.49 -0.30 -19.63
C SER A 130 -9.32 0.75 -20.75
N ARG A 131 -8.37 1.67 -20.57
CA ARG A 131 -8.08 2.72 -21.55
C ARG A 131 -7.59 2.10 -22.85
N LEU A 132 -6.70 1.14 -22.79
CA LEU A 132 -6.18 0.44 -23.96
C LEU A 132 -7.28 -0.33 -24.69
N LYS A 133 -8.15 -0.99 -23.96
CA LYS A 133 -9.30 -1.70 -24.52
C LYS A 133 -10.24 -0.74 -25.25
N SER A 134 -10.49 0.43 -24.67
CA SER A 134 -11.34 1.44 -25.31
C SER A 134 -10.77 1.92 -26.62
N VAL A 135 -9.45 2.07 -26.71
CA VAL A 135 -8.77 2.50 -27.92
C VAL A 135 -8.80 1.43 -28.99
N SER A 136 -8.68 0.16 -28.60
CA SER A 136 -8.62 -0.95 -29.54
C SER A 136 -9.99 -1.44 -30.02
N SER A 137 -11.04 -1.02 -29.38
CA SER A 137 -12.40 -1.38 -29.78
C SER A 137 -13.02 -0.32 -30.67
#